data_be53b2b5e1da79546c71d52ce53736b4
#
_entry.id   be53b2b5e1da79546c71d52ce53736b4
#
_cell.length_a   1.000
_cell.length_b   1.000
_cell.length_c   1.000
_cell.angle_alpha   90.00
_cell.angle_beta   90.00
_cell.angle_gamma   90.00
#
_symmetry.space_group_name_H-M   'P 1'
#
loop_
_entity.id
_entity.type
_entity.pdbx_description
1 polymer ?
#
loop_
_entity_poly.entity_id
_entity_poly.type
_entity_poly.pdbx_seq_one_letter_code
_entity_poly.pdbx_strand_id
1 'polypeptide(L)'
;MISWKYFFLNSNKRYVIYLALIILASLAFKLYTVDFSLPVNSDNLSYTLHAISISHENFAQNPQRGSGWPIFSSIFMAFTNSDNLIDYSIIMRILSLSISTLTIIPVYLLGKKFFNEKYSIVMASFFAFEPHLNFISGVGLAEPLFNLIIICAFYFILEDKTRYVFLSFLLVGLSWWVRLNGWMMLIAFTIIF
;
A
#
# COMPACT_ATOMS: atom_id res chain seq x y z
N MET A 1 19.46 -11.30 3.77
CA MET A 1 19.41 -9.84 3.76
C MET A 1 19.35 -9.41 2.31
N ILE A 2 18.19 -8.90 1.85
CA ILE A 2 18.06 -8.37 0.49
C ILE A 2 19.03 -7.20 0.45
N SER A 3 20.14 -7.38 -0.24
CA SER A 3 21.07 -6.27 -0.40
C SER A 3 20.45 -5.29 -1.37
N TRP A 4 19.77 -4.28 -0.84
CA TRP A 4 19.37 -3.07 -1.60
C TRP A 4 20.54 -2.55 -2.44
N LYS A 5 21.78 -2.81 -2.01
CA LYS A 5 23.01 -2.58 -2.77
C LYS A 5 23.00 -3.29 -4.13
N TYR A 6 22.55 -4.55 -4.21
CA TYR A 6 22.51 -5.27 -5.51
C TYR A 6 21.45 -4.71 -6.47
N PHE A 7 20.35 -4.18 -5.93
CA PHE A 7 19.33 -3.52 -6.73
C PHE A 7 19.86 -2.26 -7.42
N PHE A 8 20.51 -1.37 -6.66
CA PHE A 8 21.07 -0.13 -7.21
C PHE A 8 22.34 -0.33 -8.04
N LEU A 9 23.14 -1.36 -7.77
CA LEU A 9 24.38 -1.64 -8.50
C LEU A 9 24.16 -2.32 -9.85
N ASN A 10 23.06 -3.09 -10.00
CA ASN A 10 22.80 -3.86 -11.23
C ASN A 10 21.72 -3.24 -12.13
N SER A 11 21.02 -2.20 -11.68
CA SER A 11 20.10 -1.43 -12.51
C SER A 11 20.83 -0.32 -13.26
N ASN A 12 20.51 -0.15 -14.53
CA ASN A 12 21.03 0.97 -15.28
C ASN A 12 20.56 2.28 -14.60
N LYS A 13 21.49 3.15 -14.21
CA LYS A 13 21.23 4.42 -13.50
C LYS A 13 20.08 5.24 -14.10
N ARG A 14 19.91 5.17 -15.43
CA ARG A 14 18.83 5.87 -16.14
C ARG A 14 17.44 5.41 -15.67
N TYR A 15 17.22 4.10 -15.50
CA TYR A 15 15.90 3.58 -15.08
C TYR A 15 15.60 3.88 -13.62
N VAL A 16 16.62 3.94 -12.76
CA VAL A 16 16.47 4.40 -11.37
C VAL A 16 16.01 5.87 -11.33
N ILE A 17 16.60 6.72 -12.19
CA ILE A 17 16.18 8.12 -12.32
C ILE A 17 14.74 8.20 -12.84
N TYR A 18 14.37 7.43 -13.87
CA TYR A 18 13.01 7.41 -14.39
C TYR A 18 12.00 6.94 -13.33
N LEU A 19 12.34 5.92 -12.55
CA LEU A 19 11.50 5.46 -11.44
C LEU A 19 11.30 6.58 -10.40
N ALA A 20 12.37 7.27 -10.01
CA ALA A 20 12.29 8.39 -9.08
C ALA A 20 11.41 9.54 -9.64
N LEU A 21 11.54 9.86 -10.92
CA LEU A 21 10.70 10.87 -11.56
C LEU A 21 9.22 10.46 -11.59
N ILE A 22 8.91 9.18 -11.87
CA ILE A 22 7.53 8.66 -11.84
C ILE A 22 6.95 8.75 -10.43
N ILE A 23 7.72 8.39 -9.40
CA ILE A 23 7.30 8.48 -7.99
C ILE A 23 6.98 9.92 -7.63
N LEU A 24 7.86 10.86 -7.94
CA LEU A 24 7.66 12.29 -7.66
C LEU A 24 6.47 12.85 -8.44
N ALA A 25 6.35 12.53 -9.73
CA ALA A 25 5.23 12.98 -10.55
C ALA A 25 3.89 12.40 -10.06
N SER A 26 3.87 11.11 -9.67
CA SER A 26 2.67 10.47 -9.10
C SER A 26 2.27 11.11 -7.77
N LEU A 27 3.23 11.39 -6.89
CA LEU A 27 2.96 12.06 -5.63
C LEU A 27 2.40 13.47 -5.86
N ALA A 28 3.03 14.25 -6.73
CA ALA A 28 2.55 15.59 -7.08
C ALA A 28 1.15 15.56 -7.69
N PHE A 29 0.88 14.61 -8.60
CA PHE A 29 -0.43 14.41 -9.21
C PHE A 29 -1.50 14.07 -8.15
N LYS A 30 -1.21 13.13 -7.25
CA LYS A 30 -2.12 12.73 -6.18
C LYS A 30 -2.42 13.89 -5.22
N LEU A 31 -1.40 14.64 -4.81
CA LEU A 31 -1.60 15.81 -3.94
C LEU A 31 -2.40 16.93 -4.64
N TYR A 32 -2.23 17.09 -5.94
CA TYR A 32 -2.98 18.08 -6.71
C TYR A 32 -4.45 17.69 -6.90
N THR A 33 -4.75 16.40 -7.06
CA THR A 33 -6.12 15.90 -7.34
C THR A 33 -6.96 15.70 -6.09
N VAL A 34 -6.35 15.63 -4.90
CA VAL A 34 -7.06 15.42 -3.63
C VAL A 34 -7.46 16.73 -3.01
N ASP A 35 -8.77 16.92 -2.85
CA ASP A 35 -9.30 18.03 -2.07
C ASP A 35 -9.46 17.61 -0.59
N PHE A 36 -8.56 18.05 0.24
CA PHE A 36 -8.56 17.75 1.67
C PHE A 36 -9.67 18.46 2.46
N SER A 37 -10.34 19.46 1.90
CA SER A 37 -11.45 20.16 2.53
C SER A 37 -12.78 19.42 2.40
N LEU A 38 -12.90 18.49 1.46
CA LEU A 38 -14.12 17.73 1.27
C LEU A 38 -14.34 16.72 2.39
N PRO A 39 -15.60 16.53 2.81
CA PRO A 39 -15.94 15.51 3.79
C PRO A 39 -15.58 14.12 3.26
N VAL A 40 -15.22 13.25 4.18
CA VAL A 40 -14.88 11.86 3.88
C VAL A 40 -16.12 11.05 3.50
N ASN A 41 -15.91 10.03 2.69
CA ASN A 41 -16.96 9.06 2.43
C ASN A 41 -17.22 8.17 3.67
N SER A 42 -18.34 7.45 3.66
CA SER A 42 -18.77 6.58 4.77
C SER A 42 -17.70 5.54 5.16
N ASP A 43 -16.94 5.04 4.18
CA ASP A 43 -15.94 4.01 4.40
C ASP A 43 -14.70 4.56 5.12
N ASN A 44 -14.18 5.71 4.68
CA ASN A 44 -13.10 6.38 5.37
C ASN A 44 -13.52 6.79 6.78
N LEU A 45 -14.73 7.33 6.96
CA LEU A 45 -15.26 7.70 8.26
C LEU A 45 -15.28 6.51 9.23
N SER A 46 -15.76 5.36 8.77
CA SER A 46 -15.80 4.13 9.57
C SER A 46 -14.38 3.67 9.98
N TYR A 47 -13.41 3.71 9.05
CA TYR A 47 -12.02 3.38 9.36
C TYR A 47 -11.38 4.40 10.32
N THR A 48 -11.66 5.69 10.14
CA THR A 48 -11.15 6.77 10.99
C THR A 48 -11.65 6.62 12.42
N LEU A 49 -12.96 6.43 12.62
CA LEU A 49 -13.54 6.22 13.95
C LEU A 49 -12.98 4.98 14.64
N HIS A 50 -12.80 3.88 13.90
CA HIS A 50 -12.19 2.67 14.43
C HIS A 50 -10.72 2.89 14.82
N ALA A 51 -9.95 3.62 14.02
CA ALA A 51 -8.56 3.92 14.33
C ALA A 51 -8.41 4.85 15.55
N ILE A 52 -9.30 5.84 15.69
CA ILE A 52 -9.37 6.70 16.90
C ILE A 52 -9.71 5.85 18.13
N SER A 53 -10.71 4.96 18.03
CA SER A 53 -11.08 4.06 19.12
C SER A 53 -9.89 3.21 19.59
N ILE A 54 -9.12 2.67 18.64
CA ILE A 54 -7.92 1.88 18.95
C ILE A 54 -6.83 2.75 19.59
N SER A 55 -6.62 3.99 19.13
CA SER A 55 -5.63 4.90 19.69
C SER A 55 -5.93 5.27 21.16
N HIS A 56 -7.18 5.13 21.58
CA HIS A 56 -7.64 5.29 22.97
C HIS A 56 -7.82 3.93 23.70
N GLU A 57 -7.08 2.90 23.29
CA GLU A 57 -7.07 1.55 23.89
C GLU A 57 -8.41 0.79 23.82
N ASN A 58 -9.35 1.24 23.00
CA ASN A 58 -10.60 0.52 22.78
C ASN A 58 -10.53 -0.31 21.50
N PHE A 59 -10.24 -1.59 21.63
CA PHE A 59 -10.07 -2.56 20.55
C PHE A 59 -11.37 -3.22 20.07
N ALA A 60 -12.52 -2.57 20.24
CA ALA A 60 -13.78 -3.09 19.73
C ALA A 60 -13.68 -3.36 18.22
N GLN A 61 -13.87 -4.60 17.81
CA GLN A 61 -13.75 -5.00 16.41
C GLN A 61 -15.01 -4.61 15.63
N ASN A 62 -14.80 -4.10 14.41
CA ASN A 62 -15.89 -4.01 13.44
C ASN A 62 -15.93 -5.31 12.63
N PRO A 63 -16.90 -6.22 12.85
CA PRO A 63 -16.91 -7.53 12.21
C PRO A 63 -17.12 -7.50 10.70
N GLN A 64 -17.52 -6.37 10.15
CA GLN A 64 -17.77 -6.20 8.71
C GLN A 64 -16.54 -5.76 7.89
N ARG A 65 -15.44 -5.39 8.56
CA ARG A 65 -14.25 -4.82 7.89
C ARG A 65 -12.98 -5.36 8.52
N GLY A 66 -11.92 -5.46 7.71
CA GLY A 66 -10.58 -5.78 8.22
C GLY A 66 -10.06 -4.70 9.18
N SER A 67 -9.49 -5.12 10.30
CA SER A 67 -8.95 -4.20 11.32
C SER A 67 -7.51 -3.75 11.04
N GLY A 68 -6.82 -4.33 10.06
CA GLY A 68 -5.41 -4.07 9.80
C GLY A 68 -5.13 -2.63 9.40
N TRP A 69 -6.00 -2.00 8.59
CA TRP A 69 -5.84 -0.60 8.21
C TRP A 69 -6.08 0.36 9.40
N PRO A 70 -7.17 0.24 10.18
CA PRO A 70 -7.35 1.04 11.40
C PRO A 70 -6.21 0.87 12.42
N ILE A 71 -5.72 -0.35 12.66
CA ILE A 71 -4.61 -0.59 13.59
C ILE A 71 -3.32 0.06 13.08
N PHE A 72 -3.01 -0.06 11.79
CA PHE A 72 -1.84 0.60 11.22
C PHE A 72 -1.92 2.12 11.36
N SER A 73 -3.08 2.71 11.06
CA SER A 73 -3.27 4.16 11.12
C SER A 73 -3.40 4.71 12.54
N SER A 74 -3.89 3.93 13.50
CA SER A 74 -4.00 4.33 14.92
C SER A 74 -2.65 4.71 15.52
N ILE A 75 -1.55 4.09 15.05
CA ILE A 75 -0.19 4.43 15.49
C ILE A 75 0.12 5.92 15.25
N PHE A 76 -0.33 6.46 14.11
CA PHE A 76 -0.13 7.87 13.77
C PHE A 76 -1.14 8.77 14.45
N MET A 77 -2.35 8.28 14.70
CA MET A 77 -3.40 9.04 15.40
C MET A 77 -3.08 9.22 16.88
N ALA A 78 -2.37 8.27 17.51
CA ALA A 78 -1.94 8.37 18.90
C ALA A 78 -1.04 9.60 19.18
N PHE A 79 -0.41 10.17 18.17
CA PHE A 79 0.39 11.39 18.26
C PHE A 79 -0.40 12.67 17.94
N THR A 80 -1.70 12.55 17.65
CA THR A 80 -2.54 13.65 17.21
C THR A 80 -3.61 13.90 18.26
N ASN A 81 -3.59 15.11 18.85
CA ASN A 81 -4.61 15.58 19.79
C ASN A 81 -5.44 16.63 19.05
N SER A 82 -6.56 16.25 18.47
CA SER A 82 -7.50 17.16 17.81
C SER A 82 -8.93 16.79 18.19
N ASP A 83 -9.76 17.79 18.41
CA ASP A 83 -11.21 17.62 18.60
C ASP A 83 -11.94 17.55 17.24
N ASN A 84 -11.22 17.75 16.13
CA ASN A 84 -11.80 17.77 14.79
C ASN A 84 -11.56 16.44 14.05
N LEU A 85 -12.64 15.77 13.70
CA LEU A 85 -12.61 14.51 12.94
C LEU A 85 -11.94 14.66 11.55
N ILE A 86 -11.98 15.86 10.98
CA ILE A 86 -11.35 16.12 9.67
C ILE A 86 -9.84 15.92 9.75
N ASP A 87 -9.17 16.30 10.83
CA ASP A 87 -7.73 16.18 11.00
C ASP A 87 -7.30 14.71 10.98
N TYR A 88 -8.04 13.85 11.65
CA TYR A 88 -7.80 12.39 11.61
C TYR A 88 -8.04 11.82 10.22
N SER A 89 -9.04 12.31 9.51
CA SER A 89 -9.29 11.90 8.13
C SER A 89 -8.16 12.34 7.18
N ILE A 90 -7.57 13.50 7.38
CA ILE A 90 -6.40 13.96 6.61
C ILE A 90 -5.22 13.00 6.83
N ILE A 91 -4.99 12.55 8.06
CA ILE A 91 -3.94 11.55 8.36
C ILE A 91 -4.18 10.27 7.55
N MET A 92 -5.41 9.74 7.55
CA MET A 92 -5.78 8.55 6.76
C MET A 92 -5.47 8.73 5.27
N ARG A 93 -5.81 9.89 4.71
CA ARG A 93 -5.56 10.23 3.30
C ARG A 93 -4.06 10.31 3.01
N ILE A 94 -3.29 11.01 3.84
CA ILE A 94 -1.84 11.15 3.67
C ILE A 94 -1.15 9.78 3.75
N LEU A 95 -1.52 8.93 4.70
CA LEU A 95 -0.99 7.58 4.82
C LEU A 95 -1.30 6.73 3.57
N SER A 96 -2.56 6.75 3.13
CA SER A 96 -3.02 6.02 1.97
C SER A 96 -2.30 6.47 0.67
N LEU A 97 -2.16 7.79 0.47
CA LEU A 97 -1.41 8.37 -0.64
C LEU A 97 0.07 7.98 -0.61
N SER A 98 0.68 8.04 0.57
CA SER A 98 2.10 7.68 0.76
C SER A 98 2.34 6.21 0.45
N ILE A 99 1.50 5.30 0.96
CA ILE A 99 1.59 3.86 0.70
C ILE A 99 1.37 3.56 -0.78
N SER A 100 0.35 4.16 -1.41
CA SER A 100 0.10 4.00 -2.85
C SER A 100 1.29 4.44 -3.69
N THR A 101 1.95 5.54 -3.31
CA THR A 101 3.14 6.04 -4.00
C THR A 101 4.35 5.12 -3.79
N LEU A 102 4.57 4.63 -2.56
CA LEU A 102 5.64 3.68 -2.25
C LEU A 102 5.45 2.33 -2.96
N THR A 103 4.22 1.93 -3.24
CA THR A 103 3.88 0.69 -3.95
C THR A 103 4.41 0.67 -5.40
N ILE A 104 4.71 1.82 -6.00
CA ILE A 104 5.33 1.90 -7.33
C ILE A 104 6.67 1.15 -7.38
N ILE A 105 7.43 1.15 -6.28
CA ILE A 105 8.73 0.45 -6.18
C ILE A 105 8.57 -1.07 -6.32
N PRO A 106 7.79 -1.76 -5.48
CA PRO A 106 7.59 -3.21 -5.63
C PRO A 106 6.88 -3.60 -6.93
N VAL A 107 6.03 -2.73 -7.51
CA VAL A 107 5.47 -2.95 -8.86
C VAL A 107 6.58 -3.00 -9.91
N TYR A 108 7.51 -2.03 -9.89
CA TYR A 108 8.67 -2.04 -10.79
C TYR A 108 9.55 -3.29 -10.58
N LEU A 109 9.80 -3.68 -9.32
CA LEU A 109 10.60 -4.86 -8.99
C LEU A 109 9.94 -6.15 -9.46
N LEU A 110 8.62 -6.27 -9.29
CA LEU A 110 7.84 -7.39 -9.79
C LEU A 110 7.86 -7.44 -11.32
N GLY A 111 7.74 -6.29 -11.98
CA GLY A 111 7.87 -6.19 -13.44
C GLY A 111 9.21 -6.71 -13.96
N LYS A 112 10.30 -6.45 -13.25
CA LYS A 112 11.65 -6.97 -13.59
C LYS A 112 11.79 -8.50 -13.52
N LYS A 113 10.85 -9.20 -12.87
CA LYS A 113 10.82 -10.67 -12.88
C LYS A 113 10.34 -11.23 -14.22
N PHE A 114 9.52 -10.49 -14.96
CA PHE A 114 8.89 -10.93 -16.20
C PHE A 114 9.41 -10.20 -17.43
N PHE A 115 9.89 -8.96 -17.26
CA PHE A 115 10.24 -8.05 -18.35
C PHE A 115 11.60 -7.42 -18.13
N ASN A 116 12.14 -6.83 -19.19
CA ASN A 116 13.32 -5.96 -19.09
C ASN A 116 12.97 -4.63 -18.38
N GLU A 117 14.01 -3.88 -18.00
CA GLU A 117 13.86 -2.61 -17.26
C GLU A 117 12.96 -1.58 -17.97
N LYS A 118 12.99 -1.52 -19.31
CA LYS A 118 12.16 -0.61 -20.09
C LYS A 118 10.66 -0.87 -19.90
N TYR A 119 10.23 -2.12 -20.02
CA TYR A 119 8.81 -2.47 -19.86
C TYR A 119 8.40 -2.44 -18.38
N SER A 120 9.31 -2.73 -17.46
CA SER A 120 9.03 -2.61 -16.01
C SER A 120 8.76 -1.16 -15.60
N ILE A 121 9.45 -0.18 -16.19
CA ILE A 121 9.16 1.25 -16.00
C ILE A 121 7.77 1.62 -16.55
N VAL A 122 7.41 1.10 -17.73
CA VAL A 122 6.09 1.34 -18.30
C VAL A 122 4.99 0.77 -17.39
N MET A 123 5.16 -0.46 -16.89
CA MET A 123 4.24 -1.07 -15.93
C MET A 123 4.11 -0.25 -14.65
N ALA A 124 5.23 0.22 -14.09
CA ALA A 124 5.22 1.09 -12.92
C ALA A 124 4.50 2.43 -13.18
N SER A 125 4.65 3.00 -14.39
CA SER A 125 3.95 4.23 -14.80
C SER A 125 2.44 4.02 -14.89
N PHE A 126 1.98 2.91 -15.49
CA PHE A 126 0.56 2.59 -15.53
C PHE A 126 -0.04 2.46 -14.13
N PHE A 127 0.65 1.78 -13.21
CA PHE A 127 0.20 1.69 -11.82
C PHE A 127 0.18 3.06 -11.13
N ALA A 128 1.20 3.89 -11.36
CA ALA A 128 1.35 5.21 -10.73
C ALA A 128 0.22 6.18 -11.08
N PHE A 129 -0.29 6.11 -12.32
CA PHE A 129 -1.30 7.05 -12.86
C PHE A 129 -2.65 6.38 -13.11
N GLU A 130 -2.88 5.15 -12.62
CA GLU A 130 -4.17 4.50 -12.72
C GLU A 130 -5.24 5.29 -11.97
N PRO A 131 -6.33 5.75 -12.62
CA PRO A 131 -7.27 6.69 -12.04
C PRO A 131 -8.00 6.18 -10.80
N HIS A 132 -8.39 4.90 -10.81
CA HIS A 132 -9.13 4.30 -9.69
C HIS A 132 -8.25 4.13 -8.45
N LEU A 133 -6.99 3.70 -8.61
CA LEU A 133 -6.03 3.60 -7.49
C LEU A 133 -5.71 4.98 -6.92
N ASN A 134 -5.60 6.01 -7.76
CA ASN A 134 -5.39 7.38 -7.33
C ASN A 134 -6.60 7.90 -6.54
N PHE A 135 -7.82 7.68 -7.02
CA PHE A 135 -9.04 8.05 -6.33
C PHE A 135 -9.13 7.38 -4.95
N ILE A 136 -8.97 6.05 -4.87
CA ILE A 136 -9.04 5.28 -3.62
C ILE A 136 -8.00 5.77 -2.60
N SER A 137 -6.77 6.02 -3.06
CA SER A 137 -5.72 6.54 -2.17
C SER A 137 -6.03 7.95 -1.66
N GLY A 138 -6.63 8.80 -2.49
CA GLY A 138 -7.06 10.15 -2.12
C GLY A 138 -8.22 10.17 -1.13
N VAL A 139 -9.05 9.14 -1.13
CA VAL A 139 -10.12 8.96 -0.13
C VAL A 139 -9.61 8.41 1.20
N GLY A 140 -8.43 7.81 1.25
CA GLY A 140 -7.81 7.29 2.50
C GLY A 140 -8.29 5.90 2.89
N LEU A 141 -8.54 5.02 1.91
CA LEU A 141 -9.03 3.66 2.12
C LEU A 141 -7.88 2.64 2.37
N ALA A 142 -8.27 1.41 2.71
CA ALA A 142 -7.36 0.31 3.05
C ALA A 142 -6.67 -0.33 1.84
N GLU A 143 -7.20 -0.13 0.62
CA GLU A 143 -6.73 -0.77 -0.61
C GLU A 143 -5.27 -0.50 -0.94
N PRO A 144 -4.71 0.70 -0.76
CA PRO A 144 -3.28 0.93 -1.00
C PRO A 144 -2.38 0.04 -0.14
N LEU A 145 -2.70 -0.14 1.15
CA LEU A 145 -1.96 -1.04 2.03
C LEU A 145 -2.12 -2.51 1.59
N PHE A 146 -3.33 -2.90 1.25
CA PHE A 146 -3.61 -4.23 0.71
C PHE A 146 -2.80 -4.50 -0.57
N ASN A 147 -2.82 -3.57 -1.53
CA ASN A 147 -2.08 -3.69 -2.78
C ASN A 147 -0.57 -3.79 -2.55
N LEU A 148 0.00 -2.97 -1.65
CA LEU A 148 1.41 -3.05 -1.28
C LEU A 148 1.77 -4.44 -0.77
N ILE A 149 0.99 -4.97 0.16
CA ILE A 149 1.23 -6.29 0.77
C ILE A 149 1.16 -7.39 -0.29
N ILE A 150 0.13 -7.40 -1.14
CA ILE A 150 -0.05 -8.43 -2.18
C ILE A 150 1.04 -8.36 -3.24
N ILE A 151 1.41 -7.17 -3.70
CA ILE A 151 2.48 -7.02 -4.70
C ILE A 151 3.84 -7.47 -4.13
N CYS A 152 4.12 -7.14 -2.87
CA CYS A 152 5.31 -7.64 -2.19
C CYS A 152 5.27 -9.17 -2.03
N ALA A 153 4.12 -9.74 -1.70
CA ALA A 153 3.95 -11.19 -1.59
C ALA A 153 4.21 -11.88 -2.93
N PHE A 154 3.66 -11.35 -4.04
CA PHE A 154 3.95 -11.86 -5.39
C PHE A 154 5.42 -11.75 -5.76
N TYR A 155 6.07 -10.65 -5.41
CA TYR A 155 7.51 -10.52 -5.63
C TYR A 155 8.31 -11.60 -4.90
N PHE A 156 7.96 -11.89 -3.64
CA PHE A 156 8.69 -12.85 -2.82
C PHE A 156 8.42 -14.30 -3.19
N ILE A 157 7.20 -14.68 -3.62
CA ILE A 157 6.93 -16.07 -4.01
C ILE A 157 7.70 -16.48 -5.28
N LEU A 158 8.07 -15.49 -6.11
CA LEU A 158 8.87 -15.70 -7.33
C LEU A 158 10.38 -15.75 -7.04
N GLU A 159 10.80 -15.75 -5.78
CA GLU A 159 12.19 -15.94 -5.38
C GLU A 159 12.44 -17.42 -5.03
N ASP A 160 13.57 -17.99 -5.49
CA ASP A 160 13.90 -19.41 -5.36
C ASP A 160 14.25 -19.86 -3.92
N LYS A 161 14.26 -18.96 -2.94
CA LYS A 161 14.69 -19.26 -1.57
C LYS A 161 13.50 -19.51 -0.64
N THR A 162 13.47 -20.63 0.04
CA THR A 162 12.42 -21.03 0.99
C THR A 162 12.01 -19.92 1.99
N ARG A 163 12.97 -19.11 2.47
CA ARG A 163 12.68 -17.99 3.38
C ARG A 163 11.77 -16.93 2.74
N TYR A 164 11.86 -16.71 1.43
CA TYR A 164 11.01 -15.74 0.73
C TYR A 164 9.62 -16.31 0.47
N VAL A 165 9.52 -17.61 0.23
CA VAL A 165 8.24 -18.31 0.17
C VAL A 165 7.50 -18.15 1.50
N PHE A 166 8.19 -18.43 2.64
CA PHE A 166 7.61 -18.21 3.96
C PHE A 166 7.14 -16.76 4.16
N LEU A 167 7.97 -15.78 3.80
CA LEU A 167 7.63 -14.36 3.89
C LEU A 167 6.42 -14.01 3.01
N SER A 168 6.32 -14.59 1.83
CA SER A 168 5.19 -14.42 0.92
C SER A 168 3.88 -14.87 1.57
N PHE A 169 3.83 -16.08 2.14
CA PHE A 169 2.64 -16.60 2.83
C PHE A 169 2.29 -15.78 4.08
N LEU A 170 3.29 -15.29 4.83
CA LEU A 170 3.08 -14.38 5.95
C LEU A 170 2.43 -13.07 5.49
N LEU A 171 2.89 -12.48 4.39
CA LEU A 171 2.28 -11.27 3.82
C LEU A 171 0.84 -11.53 3.33
N VAL A 172 0.57 -12.69 2.72
CA VAL A 172 -0.79 -13.06 2.33
C VAL A 172 -1.70 -13.18 3.56
N GLY A 173 -1.22 -13.77 4.65
CA GLY A 173 -1.94 -13.80 5.93
C GLY A 173 -2.25 -12.39 6.47
N LEU A 174 -1.26 -11.48 6.41
CA LEU A 174 -1.45 -10.07 6.78
C LEU A 174 -2.47 -9.36 5.87
N SER A 175 -2.52 -9.71 4.57
CA SER A 175 -3.48 -9.11 3.65
C SER A 175 -4.93 -9.42 4.05
N TRP A 176 -5.20 -10.61 4.58
CA TRP A 176 -6.52 -10.96 5.12
C TRP A 176 -6.90 -10.05 6.31
N TRP A 177 -5.94 -9.74 7.16
CA TRP A 177 -6.18 -8.84 8.28
C TRP A 177 -6.52 -7.40 7.84
N VAL A 178 -5.91 -6.93 6.75
CA VAL A 178 -6.21 -5.62 6.16
C VAL A 178 -7.57 -5.61 5.46
N ARG A 179 -7.87 -6.65 4.66
CA ARG A 179 -9.15 -6.81 3.96
C ARG A 179 -9.60 -8.27 4.04
N LEU A 180 -10.87 -8.47 4.38
CA LEU A 180 -11.43 -9.82 4.53
C LEU A 180 -11.27 -10.68 3.27
N ASN A 181 -11.30 -10.08 2.08
CA ASN A 181 -11.10 -10.79 0.81
C ASN A 181 -9.66 -11.31 0.62
N GLY A 182 -8.72 -10.91 1.46
CA GLY A 182 -7.31 -11.33 1.37
C GLY A 182 -7.11 -12.85 1.50
N TRP A 183 -8.04 -13.57 2.18
CA TRP A 183 -7.96 -15.03 2.27
C TRP A 183 -7.98 -15.74 0.91
N MET A 184 -8.64 -15.16 -0.11
CA MET A 184 -8.66 -15.71 -1.46
C MET A 184 -7.27 -15.80 -2.08
N MET A 185 -6.35 -14.92 -1.65
CA MET A 185 -4.97 -14.94 -2.12
C MET A 185 -4.21 -16.18 -1.64
N LEU A 186 -4.59 -16.77 -0.50
CA LEU A 186 -3.99 -18.04 -0.03
C LEU A 186 -4.17 -19.14 -1.06
N ILE A 187 -5.35 -19.24 -1.68
CA ILE A 187 -5.64 -20.26 -2.72
C ILE A 187 -4.71 -20.04 -3.91
N ALA A 188 -4.64 -18.80 -4.43
CA ALA A 188 -3.79 -18.49 -5.58
C ALA A 188 -2.30 -18.79 -5.29
N PHE A 189 -1.81 -18.43 -4.11
CA PHE A 189 -0.42 -18.66 -3.72
C PHE A 189 -0.10 -20.14 -3.49
N THR A 190 -1.06 -20.93 -3.00
CA THR A 190 -0.91 -22.39 -2.86
C THR A 190 -0.86 -23.10 -4.23
N ILE A 191 -1.52 -22.54 -5.25
CA ILE A 191 -1.47 -23.10 -6.62
C ILE A 191 -0.15 -22.76 -7.31
N ILE A 192 0.40 -21.55 -7.03
CA ILE A 192 1.66 -21.10 -7.64
C ILE A 192 2.87 -21.81 -7.03
N PHE A 193 2.81 -22.17 -5.74
CA PHE A 193 3.87 -22.87 -5.00
C PHE A 193 3.85 -24.37 -5.28
#